data_a62a1178c9a640c28ee5bff364f58d48
#
_entry.id   a62a1178c9a640c28ee5bff364f58d48
#
_cell.length_a   1.000
_cell.length_b   1.000
_cell.length_c   1.000
_cell.angle_alpha   90.00
_cell.angle_beta   90.00
_cell.angle_gamma   90.00
#
_symmetry.space_group_name_H-M   'P 1'
#
loop_
_entity.id
_entity.type
_entity.pdbx_description
1 polymer ?
#
loop_
_entity_poly.entity_id
_entity_poly.type
_entity_poly.pdbx_seq_one_letter_code
_entity_poly.pdbx_strand_id
1 'polypeptide(L)' 'MEVKEYKDGIYRGDYGITYFVLNEKILMKHLGTMYKTTKHFIFGEWAYPLTDDMKMEFDNIYNKVKQW' A
#
# COMPACT_ATOMS: atom_id res chain seq x y z
N MET A 1 -9.95 16.20 12.89
CA MET A 1 -8.88 15.21 12.65
C MET A 1 -8.46 15.27 11.20
N GLU A 2 -7.19 15.40 10.97
CA GLU A 2 -6.67 15.47 9.61
C GLU A 2 -6.56 14.07 8.99
N VAL A 3 -6.97 13.96 7.74
CA VAL A 3 -6.71 12.76 6.96
C VAL A 3 -5.35 12.93 6.33
N LYS A 4 -4.43 12.05 6.67
CA LYS A 4 -3.10 12.10 6.12
C LYS A 4 -3.09 11.51 4.72
N GLU A 5 -2.62 12.29 3.76
CA GLU A 5 -2.48 11.83 2.39
C GLU A 5 -1.07 11.29 2.19
N TYR A 6 -0.98 10.16 1.50
CA TYR A 6 0.30 9.57 1.15
C TYR A 6 0.48 9.65 -0.35
N LYS A 7 1.68 10.06 -0.78
CA LYS A 7 2.00 10.04 -2.21
C LYS A 7 2.12 8.61 -2.71
N ASP A 8 1.89 8.42 -3.99
CA ASP A 8 2.01 7.10 -4.60
C ASP A 8 3.42 6.55 -4.47
N GLY A 9 3.54 5.27 -4.27
CA GLY A 9 4.83 4.62 -4.15
C GLY A 9 4.80 3.42 -3.22
N ILE A 10 5.99 2.90 -2.95
CA ILE A 10 6.21 1.77 -2.05
C ILE A 10 6.79 2.31 -0.75
N TYR A 11 6.18 1.92 0.36
CA TYR A 11 6.61 2.31 1.70
C TYR A 11 7.14 1.09 2.44
N ARG A 12 8.27 1.25 3.10
CA ARG A 12 8.79 0.23 4.00
C ARG A 12 8.24 0.48 5.38
N GLY A 13 7.48 -0.46 5.89
CA GLY A 13 6.91 -0.38 7.21
C GLY A 13 7.71 -1.19 8.22
N ASP A 14 7.28 -1.10 9.47
CA ASP A 14 7.86 -1.88 10.55
C ASP A 14 7.36 -3.33 10.47
N TYR A 15 8.07 -4.23 11.15
CA TYR A 15 7.71 -5.64 11.27
C TYR A 15 7.62 -6.38 9.93
N GLY A 16 8.42 -5.95 8.96
CA GLY A 16 8.44 -6.60 7.65
C GLY A 16 7.24 -6.31 6.78
N ILE A 17 6.46 -5.30 7.12
CA ILE A 17 5.30 -4.90 6.35
C ILE A 17 5.74 -3.95 5.22
N THR A 18 5.19 -4.16 4.04
CA THR A 18 5.41 -3.27 2.89
C THR A 18 4.05 -2.72 2.45
N TYR A 19 4.00 -1.43 2.19
CA TYR A 19 2.79 -0.77 1.70
C TYR A 19 2.97 -0.30 0.28
N PHE A 20 1.90 -0.43 -0.51
CA PHE A 20 1.84 0.04 -1.89
C PHE A 20 0.70 1.03 -1.99
N VAL A 21 1.00 2.24 -2.37
CA VAL A 21 0.00 3.31 -2.44
C VAL A 21 -0.18 3.75 -3.89
N LEU A 22 -1.43 3.78 -4.34
CA LEU A 22 -1.78 4.29 -5.66
C LEU A 22 -3.17 4.89 -5.61
N ASN A 23 -3.29 6.16 -6.01
CA ASN A 23 -4.56 6.88 -6.08
C ASN A 23 -5.35 6.76 -4.78
N GLU A 24 -4.67 7.02 -3.65
CA GLU A 24 -5.27 6.99 -2.31
C GLU A 24 -5.71 5.62 -1.82
N LYS A 25 -5.41 4.56 -2.56
CA LYS A 25 -5.65 3.19 -2.14
C LYS A 25 -4.36 2.60 -1.60
N ILE A 26 -4.46 1.81 -0.54
CA ILE A 26 -3.30 1.23 0.11
C ILE A 26 -3.43 -0.29 0.14
N LEU A 27 -2.41 -0.95 -0.40
CA LEU A 27 -2.22 -2.39 -0.24
C LEU A 27 -1.12 -2.61 0.78
N MET A 28 -1.30 -3.61 1.63
CA MET A 28 -0.33 -3.98 2.64
C MET A 28 0.11 -5.42 2.41
N LYS A 29 1.41 -5.66 2.39
CA LYS A 29 1.96 -7.01 2.28
C LYS A 29 2.60 -7.38 3.59
N HIS A 30 2.15 -8.47 4.19
CA HIS A 30 2.66 -8.96 5.47
C HIS A 30 2.79 -10.47 5.41
N LEU A 31 3.99 -10.97 5.65
CA LEU A 31 4.30 -12.40 5.62
C LEU A 31 3.84 -13.08 4.34
N GLY A 32 4.05 -12.41 3.20
CA GLY A 32 3.71 -12.96 1.90
C GLY A 32 2.26 -12.83 1.50
N THR A 33 1.40 -12.35 2.37
CA THR A 33 -0.02 -12.15 2.08
C THR A 33 -0.33 -10.68 1.91
N MET A 34 -1.15 -10.36 0.91
CA MET A 34 -1.55 -8.98 0.67
C MET A 34 -2.96 -8.73 1.17
N TYR A 35 -3.15 -7.52 1.69
CA TYR A 35 -4.43 -7.04 2.18
C TYR A 35 -4.65 -5.63 1.69
N LYS A 36 -5.90 -5.21 1.59
CA LYS A 36 -6.20 -3.80 1.45
C LYS A 36 -6.46 -3.20 2.82
N THR A 37 -6.07 -1.96 3.01
CA THR A 37 -6.23 -1.30 4.29
C THR A 37 -6.73 0.12 4.10
N THR A 38 -7.28 0.69 5.16
CA THR A 38 -7.69 2.08 5.14
C THR A 38 -6.45 2.97 5.19
N LYS A 39 -6.57 4.17 4.66
CA LYS A 39 -5.44 5.10 4.56
C LYS A 39 -5.28 6.00 5.77
N HIS A 40 -5.57 5.51 6.96
CA HIS A 40 -5.43 6.34 8.15
C HIS A 40 -3.99 6.66 8.47
N PHE A 41 -3.13 5.66 8.38
CA PHE A 41 -1.70 5.86 8.60
C PHE A 41 -0.91 4.70 8.04
N ILE A 42 0.34 4.99 7.74
CA ILE A 42 1.33 4.00 7.36
C ILE A 42 2.46 4.09 8.38
N PHE A 43 2.78 2.97 9.02
CA PHE A 43 3.93 2.90 9.92
C PHE A 43 5.16 2.59 9.10
N GLY A 44 5.73 3.61 8.48
CA GLY A 44 6.89 3.39 7.65
C GLY A 44 7.24 4.61 6.81
N GLU A 45 8.21 4.44 5.94
CA GLU A 45 8.75 5.50 5.11
C GLU A 45 8.64 5.16 3.64
N TRP A 46 8.41 6.18 2.82
CA TRP A 46 8.43 6.05 1.38
C TRP A 46 9.81 5.58 0.92
N ALA A 47 9.85 4.57 0.08
CA ALA A 47 11.11 3.99 -0.37
C ALA A 47 11.31 4.14 -1.88
N TYR A 48 10.32 3.74 -2.67
CA TYR A 48 10.44 3.70 -4.12
C TYR A 48 9.16 4.11 -4.81
N PRO A 49 9.24 4.67 -6.03
CA PRO A 49 8.03 4.81 -6.85
C PRO A 49 7.54 3.43 -7.27
N LEU A 50 6.23 3.32 -7.54
CA LEU A 50 5.68 2.10 -8.11
C LEU A 50 6.21 1.93 -9.54
N THR A 51 6.51 0.68 -9.91
CA THR A 51 6.83 0.36 -11.31
C THR A 51 5.56 0.41 -12.15
N ASP A 52 5.73 0.52 -13.47
CA ASP A 52 4.57 0.53 -14.38
C ASP A 52 3.78 -0.78 -14.27
N ASP A 53 4.48 -1.91 -14.15
CA ASP A 53 3.83 -3.20 -13.98
C ASP A 53 2.97 -3.23 -12.72
N MET A 54 3.47 -2.71 -11.63
CA MET A 54 2.72 -2.66 -10.37
C MET A 54 1.50 -1.76 -10.48
N LYS A 55 1.63 -0.63 -11.18
CA LYS A 55 0.50 0.26 -11.40
C LYS A 55 -0.59 -0.44 -12.22
N MET A 56 -0.21 -1.21 -13.21
CA MET A 56 -1.16 -1.94 -14.05
C MET A 56 -1.90 -3.03 -13.28
N GLU A 57 -1.21 -3.70 -12.37
CA GLU A 57 -1.78 -4.80 -11.60
C GLU A 57 -2.47 -4.36 -10.32
N PHE A 58 -2.27 -3.11 -9.91
CA PHE A 58 -2.72 -2.64 -8.60
C PHE A 58 -4.22 -2.86 -8.38
N ASP A 59 -5.05 -2.41 -9.30
CA ASP A 59 -6.50 -2.52 -9.14
C ASP A 59 -6.95 -3.99 -9.13
N ASN A 60 -6.34 -4.83 -9.95
CA ASN A 60 -6.66 -6.26 -9.95
C ASN A 60 -6.38 -6.88 -8.59
N ILE A 61 -5.23 -6.58 -8.03
CA ILE A 61 -4.85 -7.09 -6.71
C ILE A 61 -5.76 -6.52 -5.64
N TYR A 62 -5.99 -5.22 -5.68
CA TYR A 62 -6.81 -4.54 -4.68
C TYR A 62 -8.22 -5.12 -4.60
N ASN A 63 -8.80 -5.46 -5.75
CA ASN A 63 -10.16 -5.99 -5.79
C ASN A 63 -10.26 -7.45 -5.36
N LYS A 64 -9.12 -8.16 -5.28
CA LYS A 64 -9.10 -9.59 -4.92
C LYS A 64 -8.69 -9.85 -3.48
N VAL A 65 -8.03 -8.90 -2.83
CA VAL A 65 -7.49 -9.12 -1.49
C VAL A 65 -8.53 -8.81 -0.43
N LYS A 66 -8.31 -9.38 0.74
CA LYS A 66 -9.16 -9.15 1.90
C LYS A 66 -8.83 -7.82 2.55
N GLN A 67 -9.80 -7.27 3.25
CA GLN A 67 -9.61 -6.11 4.10
C GLN A 67 -8.79 -6.50 5.32
N TRP A 68 -7.80 -5.70 5.63
CA TRP A 68 -7.03 -5.88 6.86
C TRP A 68 -7.84 -5.49 8.09
#